data_a157dee00b02f40e2485394e1a7fcb34
#
_entry.id   a157dee00b02f40e2485394e1a7fcb34
#
_cell.length_a   1.000
_cell.length_b   1.000
_cell.length_c   1.000
_cell.angle_alpha   90.00
_cell.angle_beta   90.00
_cell.angle_gamma   90.00
#
_symmetry.space_group_name_H-M   'P 1'
#
loop_
_entity.id
_entity.type
_entity.pdbx_description
1 polymer ?
#
loop_
_entity_poly.entity_id
_entity_poly.type
_entity_poly.pdbx_seq_one_letter_code
_entity_poly.pdbx_strand_id
1 'polypeptide(L)'
;MASREPDADGGRAFFAGHVAFAEGKWDEAIRQLQEADKRVSIFDQYAFVALAQAHDFAGHSDSAIVYFEKFVAHKDPNMNEDSQFLAGSYKRLGELYDAKGDREKAIANFEKFVDLWKNAEPELQPKVTEVREKLNRLKGASKKG
;
A
#
# COMPACT_ATOMS: atom_id res chain seq x y z
N MET A 1 10.01 24.09 32.83
CA MET A 1 9.08 23.25 32.09
C MET A 1 9.61 23.09 30.67
N ALA A 2 10.10 21.91 30.35
CA ALA A 2 10.46 21.61 28.96
C ALA A 2 9.17 21.59 28.14
N SER A 3 9.03 22.49 27.17
CA SER A 3 8.01 22.39 26.15
C SER A 3 8.24 21.05 25.43
N ARG A 4 7.36 20.07 25.63
CA ARG A 4 7.35 18.88 24.81
C ARG A 4 7.10 19.36 23.39
N GLU A 5 8.11 19.22 22.54
CA GLU A 5 7.89 19.41 21.12
C GLU A 5 6.84 18.36 20.69
N PRO A 6 5.72 18.78 20.08
CA PRO A 6 4.63 17.86 19.71
C PRO A 6 5.08 16.69 18.83
N ASP A 7 6.17 16.88 18.07
CA ASP A 7 6.69 15.91 17.12
C ASP A 7 7.55 14.78 17.72
N ALA A 8 8.12 14.97 18.89
CA ALA A 8 9.05 13.98 19.45
C ALA A 8 8.39 12.63 19.75
N ASP A 9 7.15 12.64 20.23
CA ASP A 9 6.41 11.42 20.56
C ASP A 9 5.88 10.70 19.30
N GLY A 10 5.46 11.44 18.27
CA GLY A 10 5.04 10.88 16.99
C GLY A 10 6.21 10.25 16.23
N GLY A 11 7.35 10.91 16.21
CA GLY A 11 8.57 10.37 15.61
C GLY A 11 9.05 9.08 16.27
N ARG A 12 9.01 9.00 17.60
CA ARG A 12 9.34 7.76 18.31
C ARG A 12 8.43 6.60 17.97
N ALA A 13 7.12 6.85 17.94
CA ALA A 13 6.14 5.84 17.56
C ALA A 13 6.33 5.38 16.11
N PHE A 14 6.64 6.31 15.19
CA PHE A 14 6.94 5.99 13.80
C PHE A 14 8.15 5.05 13.68
N PHE A 15 9.28 5.38 14.31
CA PHE A 15 10.45 4.52 14.28
C PHE A 15 10.23 3.19 15.00
N ALA A 16 9.56 3.18 16.16
CA ALA A 16 9.23 1.95 16.86
C ALA A 16 8.33 1.03 16.02
N GLY A 17 7.40 1.61 15.27
CA GLY A 17 6.54 0.87 14.34
C GLY A 17 7.34 0.21 13.22
N HIS A 18 8.29 0.92 12.62
CA HIS A 18 9.15 0.36 11.57
C HIS A 18 10.11 -0.71 12.10
N VAL A 19 10.63 -0.57 13.30
CA VAL A 19 11.45 -1.61 13.95
C VAL A 19 10.59 -2.87 14.17
N ALA A 20 9.42 -2.72 14.77
CA ALA A 20 8.50 -3.84 14.98
C ALA A 20 8.10 -4.52 13.66
N PHE A 21 7.88 -3.73 12.60
CA PHE A 21 7.62 -4.24 11.25
C PHE A 21 8.78 -5.08 10.73
N ALA A 22 10.01 -4.59 10.83
CA ALA A 22 11.21 -5.33 10.40
C ALA A 22 11.42 -6.63 11.19
N GLU A 23 10.96 -6.66 12.45
CA GLU A 23 11.01 -7.86 13.32
C GLU A 23 9.83 -8.83 13.11
N GLY A 24 8.88 -8.50 12.23
CA GLY A 24 7.69 -9.32 11.97
C GLY A 24 6.65 -9.27 13.09
N LYS A 25 6.74 -8.28 13.98
CA LYS A 25 5.78 -8.06 15.07
C LYS A 25 4.63 -7.18 14.60
N TRP A 26 3.75 -7.77 13.79
CA TRP A 26 2.72 -7.02 13.05
C TRP A 26 1.76 -6.23 13.95
N ASP A 27 1.26 -6.82 15.03
CA ASP A 27 0.34 -6.14 15.97
C ASP A 27 1.01 -4.95 16.67
N GLU A 28 2.27 -5.09 17.06
CA GLU A 28 3.05 -4.00 17.63
C GLU A 28 3.31 -2.91 16.59
N ALA A 29 3.71 -3.29 15.39
CA ALA A 29 3.92 -2.36 14.28
C ALA A 29 2.65 -1.55 13.99
N ILE A 30 1.50 -2.21 13.89
CA ILE A 30 0.20 -1.56 13.67
C ILE A 30 -0.09 -0.56 14.79
N ARG A 31 0.06 -0.95 16.04
CA ARG A 31 -0.21 -0.09 17.20
C ARG A 31 0.66 1.16 17.18
N GLN A 32 1.96 1.01 16.98
CA GLN A 32 2.92 2.11 16.97
C GLN A 32 2.72 3.04 15.78
N LEU A 33 2.47 2.49 14.59
CA LEU A 33 2.22 3.29 13.38
C LEU A 33 0.89 4.03 13.45
N GLN A 34 -0.15 3.45 14.05
CA GLN A 34 -1.41 4.15 14.29
C GLN A 34 -1.24 5.30 15.27
N GLU A 35 -0.41 5.14 16.28
CA GLU A 35 -0.09 6.22 17.22
C GLU A 35 0.68 7.34 16.53
N ALA A 36 1.61 7.00 15.64
CA ALA A 36 2.33 7.97 14.81
C ALA A 36 1.38 8.74 13.89
N ASP A 37 0.47 8.05 13.22
CA ASP A 37 -0.54 8.64 12.30
C ASP A 37 -1.41 9.69 13.00
N LYS A 38 -1.73 9.51 14.25
CA LYS A 38 -2.50 10.48 15.05
C LYS A 38 -1.74 11.76 15.37
N ARG A 39 -0.42 11.73 15.35
CA ARG A 39 0.43 12.79 15.90
C ARG A 39 1.23 13.59 14.89
N VAL A 40 1.48 13.04 13.68
CA VAL A 40 2.43 13.62 12.74
C VAL A 40 1.91 13.59 11.31
N SER A 41 1.46 14.73 10.82
CA SER A 41 0.92 14.87 9.45
C SER A 41 1.97 14.76 8.33
N ILE A 42 3.24 15.06 8.62
CA ILE A 42 4.30 15.07 7.59
C ILE A 42 4.77 13.68 7.16
N PHE A 43 4.47 12.65 7.94
CA PHE A 43 4.84 11.25 7.66
C PHE A 43 3.65 10.39 7.22
N ASP A 44 2.47 10.98 7.02
CA ASP A 44 1.22 10.26 6.75
C ASP A 44 1.37 9.25 5.60
N GLN A 45 2.04 9.64 4.51
CA GLN A 45 2.21 8.78 3.36
C GLN A 45 3.01 7.51 3.67
N TYR A 46 4.10 7.66 4.41
CA TYR A 46 4.94 6.51 4.80
C TYR A 46 4.25 5.66 5.87
N ALA A 47 3.51 6.30 6.78
CA ALA A 47 2.72 5.60 7.77
C ALA A 47 1.60 4.78 7.12
N PHE A 48 0.92 5.31 6.11
CA PHE A 48 -0.15 4.58 5.41
C PHE A 48 0.34 3.32 4.72
N VAL A 49 1.44 3.38 3.96
CA VAL A 49 1.95 2.19 3.29
C VAL A 49 2.47 1.15 4.28
N ALA A 50 3.14 1.58 5.34
CA ALA A 50 3.61 0.69 6.39
C ALA A 50 2.45 0.03 7.16
N LEU A 51 1.40 0.80 7.48
CA LEU A 51 0.17 0.27 8.08
C LEU A 51 -0.55 -0.72 7.17
N ALA A 52 -0.67 -0.37 5.88
CA ALA A 52 -1.26 -1.26 4.89
C ALA A 52 -0.54 -2.61 4.83
N GLN A 53 0.78 -2.57 4.75
CA GLN A 53 1.60 -3.78 4.70
C GLN A 53 1.53 -4.58 6.01
N ALA A 54 1.58 -3.90 7.18
CA ALA A 54 1.48 -4.59 8.46
C ALA A 54 0.14 -5.30 8.64
N HIS A 55 -0.97 -4.64 8.27
CA HIS A 55 -2.29 -5.28 8.26
C HIS A 55 -2.37 -6.44 7.27
N ASP A 56 -1.78 -6.29 6.09
CA ASP A 56 -1.75 -7.35 5.08
C ASP A 56 -1.00 -8.59 5.57
N PHE A 57 0.19 -8.40 6.15
CA PHE A 57 0.96 -9.50 6.75
C PHE A 57 0.27 -10.13 7.96
N ALA A 58 -0.50 -9.35 8.72
CA ALA A 58 -1.30 -9.86 9.82
C ALA A 58 -2.59 -10.59 9.37
N GLY A 59 -2.90 -10.58 8.08
CA GLY A 59 -4.11 -11.20 7.54
C GLY A 59 -5.37 -10.34 7.65
N HIS A 60 -5.23 -9.07 7.97
CA HIS A 60 -6.34 -8.10 8.09
C HIS A 60 -6.62 -7.42 6.75
N SER A 61 -7.18 -8.16 5.79
CA SER A 61 -7.34 -7.72 4.40
C SER A 61 -8.17 -6.43 4.26
N ASP A 62 -9.24 -6.27 5.02
CA ASP A 62 -10.08 -5.06 4.94
C ASP A 62 -9.34 -3.81 5.42
N SER A 63 -8.59 -3.91 6.52
CA SER A 63 -7.77 -2.81 7.02
C SER A 63 -6.61 -2.51 6.07
N ALA A 64 -5.99 -3.53 5.49
CA ALA A 64 -4.95 -3.36 4.49
C ALA A 64 -5.46 -2.56 3.28
N ILE A 65 -6.64 -2.90 2.77
CA ILE A 65 -7.28 -2.16 1.67
C ILE A 65 -7.47 -0.69 2.06
N VAL A 66 -8.02 -0.41 3.23
CA VAL A 66 -8.25 0.97 3.70
C VAL A 66 -6.96 1.79 3.68
N TYR A 67 -5.86 1.26 4.20
CA TYR A 67 -4.61 1.99 4.26
C TYR A 67 -3.88 2.06 2.91
N PHE A 68 -3.95 1.04 2.07
CA PHE A 68 -3.46 1.15 0.69
C PHE A 68 -4.23 2.20 -0.10
N GLU A 69 -5.56 2.26 0.03
CA GLU A 69 -6.38 3.29 -0.60
C GLU A 69 -6.02 4.70 -0.12
N LYS A 70 -5.81 4.88 1.17
CA LYS A 70 -5.32 6.15 1.73
C LYS A 70 -3.97 6.55 1.13
N PHE A 71 -3.04 5.60 1.03
CA PHE A 71 -1.72 5.86 0.46
C PHE A 71 -1.80 6.30 -1.00
N VAL A 72 -2.54 5.60 -1.85
CA VAL A 72 -2.65 5.95 -3.26
C VAL A 72 -3.46 7.22 -3.51
N ALA A 73 -4.36 7.60 -2.61
CA ALA A 73 -5.14 8.83 -2.69
C ALA A 73 -4.33 10.07 -2.29
N HIS A 74 -3.35 9.93 -1.41
CA HIS A 74 -2.51 11.02 -0.90
C HIS A 74 -1.23 11.19 -1.75
N LYS A 75 -1.35 11.08 -3.06
CA LYS A 75 -0.23 11.35 -3.97
C LYS A 75 0.29 12.76 -3.75
N ASP A 76 1.54 12.87 -3.30
CA ASP A 76 2.27 14.11 -3.42
C ASP A 76 2.68 14.29 -4.89
N PRO A 77 2.31 15.40 -5.54
CA PRO A 77 2.75 15.68 -6.92
C PRO A 77 4.27 15.70 -7.10
N ASN A 78 5.01 15.87 -6.01
CA ASN A 78 6.47 15.88 -6.00
C ASN A 78 7.07 14.48 -5.71
N MET A 79 6.26 13.50 -5.35
CA MET A 79 6.74 12.11 -5.29
C MET A 79 6.90 11.58 -6.71
N ASN A 80 8.11 11.11 -7.00
CA ASN A 80 8.39 10.41 -8.25
C ASN A 80 7.33 9.34 -8.49
N GLU A 81 6.65 9.43 -9.62
CA GLU A 81 5.65 8.43 -10.05
C GLU A 81 6.26 7.01 -10.14
N ASP A 82 7.58 6.93 -10.21
CA ASP A 82 8.38 5.70 -10.21
C ASP A 82 8.53 5.05 -8.81
N SER A 83 7.84 5.56 -7.79
CA SER A 83 7.89 4.97 -6.46
C SER A 83 7.42 3.51 -6.51
N GLN A 84 8.33 2.59 -6.15
CA GLN A 84 8.01 1.15 -6.05
C GLN A 84 6.84 0.90 -5.11
N PHE A 85 6.67 1.75 -4.10
CA PHE A 85 5.55 1.66 -3.16
C PHE A 85 4.21 1.98 -3.81
N LEU A 86 4.15 2.93 -4.74
CA LEU A 86 2.92 3.28 -5.43
C LEU A 86 2.48 2.14 -6.36
N ALA A 87 3.36 1.66 -7.22
CA ALA A 87 3.08 0.55 -8.11
C ALA A 87 2.74 -0.73 -7.34
N GLY A 88 3.53 -1.07 -6.33
CA GLY A 88 3.27 -2.21 -5.45
C GLY A 88 1.93 -2.12 -4.74
N SER A 89 1.51 -0.93 -4.32
CA SER A 89 0.21 -0.70 -3.68
C SER A 89 -0.95 -0.96 -4.65
N TYR A 90 -0.86 -0.50 -5.87
CA TYR A 90 -1.88 -0.79 -6.89
C TYR A 90 -1.96 -2.29 -7.21
N LYS A 91 -0.82 -2.96 -7.37
CA LYS A 91 -0.79 -4.41 -7.60
C LYS A 91 -1.47 -5.14 -6.44
N ARG A 92 -1.11 -4.80 -5.20
CA ARG A 92 -1.67 -5.47 -4.02
C ARG A 92 -3.15 -5.18 -3.83
N LEU A 93 -3.60 -3.94 -4.05
CA LEU A 93 -5.03 -3.61 -4.06
C LEU A 93 -5.80 -4.45 -5.10
N GLY A 94 -5.25 -4.59 -6.31
CA GLY A 94 -5.84 -5.46 -7.32
C GLY A 94 -6.01 -6.90 -6.83
N GLU A 95 -4.99 -7.47 -6.20
CA GLU A 95 -5.03 -8.83 -5.64
C GLU A 95 -6.03 -8.96 -4.49
N LEU A 96 -6.08 -7.98 -3.58
CA LEU A 96 -7.00 -7.99 -2.45
C LEU A 96 -8.46 -7.85 -2.90
N TYR A 97 -8.74 -6.98 -3.87
CA TYR A 97 -10.09 -6.86 -4.42
C TYR A 97 -10.50 -8.07 -5.24
N ASP A 98 -9.57 -8.69 -5.99
CA ASP A 98 -9.84 -9.95 -6.71
C ASP A 98 -10.22 -11.07 -5.71
N ALA A 99 -9.49 -11.19 -4.62
CA ALA A 99 -9.79 -12.16 -3.57
C ALA A 99 -11.16 -11.92 -2.90
N LYS A 100 -11.62 -10.67 -2.84
CA LYS A 100 -12.94 -10.31 -2.33
C LYS A 100 -14.07 -10.45 -3.36
N GLY A 101 -13.75 -10.72 -4.61
CA GLY A 101 -14.71 -10.79 -5.69
C GLY A 101 -15.14 -9.44 -6.26
N ASP A 102 -14.49 -8.34 -5.87
CA ASP A 102 -14.72 -7.01 -6.43
C ASP A 102 -13.91 -6.84 -7.72
N ARG A 103 -14.44 -7.39 -8.79
CA ARG A 103 -13.79 -7.43 -10.10
C ARG A 103 -13.47 -6.04 -10.64
N GLU A 104 -14.40 -5.10 -10.53
CA GLU A 104 -14.23 -3.75 -11.09
C GLU A 104 -13.05 -3.05 -10.45
N LYS A 105 -12.96 -3.08 -9.13
CA LYS A 105 -11.85 -2.48 -8.41
C LYS A 105 -10.53 -3.22 -8.63
N ALA A 106 -10.57 -4.54 -8.74
CA ALA A 106 -9.39 -5.33 -9.08
C ALA A 106 -8.82 -4.91 -10.44
N ILE A 107 -9.66 -4.84 -11.47
CA ILE A 107 -9.27 -4.39 -12.82
C ILE A 107 -8.70 -2.97 -12.77
N ALA A 108 -9.39 -2.04 -12.12
CA ALA A 108 -8.95 -0.64 -12.06
C ALA A 108 -7.55 -0.50 -11.44
N ASN A 109 -7.27 -1.23 -10.36
CA ASN A 109 -5.97 -1.18 -9.71
C ASN A 109 -4.85 -1.88 -10.51
N PHE A 110 -5.14 -3.02 -11.12
CA PHE A 110 -4.18 -3.69 -12.00
C PHE A 110 -3.84 -2.85 -13.25
N GLU A 111 -4.81 -2.15 -13.82
CA GLU A 111 -4.58 -1.23 -14.95
C GLU A 111 -3.64 -0.10 -14.56
N LYS A 112 -3.80 0.47 -13.38
CA LYS A 112 -2.90 1.51 -12.86
C LYS A 112 -1.47 0.99 -12.65
N PHE A 113 -1.32 -0.23 -12.14
CA PHE A 113 -0.01 -0.87 -12.02
C PHE A 113 0.65 -1.04 -13.39
N VAL A 114 -0.07 -1.61 -14.36
CA VAL A 114 0.46 -1.83 -15.71
C VAL A 114 0.83 -0.50 -16.37
N ASP A 115 0.02 0.52 -16.21
CA ASP A 115 0.29 1.84 -16.79
C ASP A 115 1.56 2.48 -16.21
N LEU A 116 1.78 2.35 -14.91
CA LEU A 116 3.00 2.84 -14.26
C LEU A 116 4.27 2.07 -14.71
N TRP A 117 4.16 0.77 -14.91
CA TRP A 117 5.32 -0.09 -15.16
C TRP A 117 5.40 -0.67 -16.57
N LYS A 118 4.55 -0.23 -17.51
CA LYS A 118 4.58 -0.71 -18.91
C LYS A 118 5.93 -0.57 -19.59
N ASN A 119 6.71 0.45 -19.23
CA ASN A 119 8.03 0.72 -19.75
C ASN A 119 9.15 0.45 -18.73
N ALA A 120 8.85 -0.34 -17.69
CA ALA A 120 9.84 -0.70 -16.68
C ALA A 120 11.00 -1.51 -17.29
N GLU A 121 12.11 -1.50 -16.57
CA GLU A 121 13.32 -2.25 -16.97
C GLU A 121 13.03 -3.75 -17.19
N PRO A 122 13.84 -4.44 -18.01
CA PRO A 122 13.57 -5.84 -18.37
C PRO A 122 13.39 -6.78 -17.19
N GLU A 123 14.06 -6.53 -16.08
CA GLU A 123 13.97 -7.34 -14.86
C GLU A 123 12.58 -7.29 -14.21
N LEU A 124 11.83 -6.21 -14.44
CA LEU A 124 10.51 -5.99 -13.88
C LEU A 124 9.38 -6.43 -14.83
N GLN A 125 9.68 -6.67 -16.10
CA GLN A 125 8.68 -7.08 -17.09
C GLN A 125 7.94 -8.37 -16.74
N PRO A 126 8.55 -9.38 -16.09
CA PRO A 126 7.79 -10.56 -15.65
C PRO A 126 6.63 -10.24 -14.71
N LYS A 127 6.78 -9.25 -13.83
CA LYS A 127 5.71 -8.79 -12.94
C LYS A 127 4.58 -8.11 -13.72
N VAL A 128 4.92 -7.32 -14.73
CA VAL A 128 3.95 -6.66 -15.62
C VAL A 128 3.17 -7.70 -16.40
N THR A 129 3.84 -8.71 -16.93
CA THR A 129 3.22 -9.83 -17.67
C THR A 129 2.24 -10.59 -16.78
N GLU A 130 2.64 -10.93 -15.57
CA GLU A 130 1.76 -11.59 -14.59
C GLU A 130 0.46 -10.81 -14.36
N VAL A 131 0.56 -9.49 -14.16
CA VAL A 131 -0.61 -8.63 -13.94
C VAL A 131 -1.47 -8.52 -15.21
N ARG A 132 -0.86 -8.44 -16.40
CA ARG A 132 -1.61 -8.47 -17.67
C ARG A 132 -2.41 -9.75 -17.84
N GLU A 133 -1.85 -10.90 -17.45
CA GLU A 133 -2.57 -12.19 -17.48
C GLU A 133 -3.76 -12.18 -16.51
N LYS A 134 -3.59 -11.66 -15.30
CA LYS A 134 -4.69 -11.46 -14.34
C LYS A 134 -5.78 -10.55 -14.91
N LEU A 135 -5.40 -9.45 -15.54
CA LEU A 135 -6.34 -8.53 -16.20
C LEU A 135 -7.12 -9.23 -17.33
N ASN A 136 -6.43 -9.97 -18.18
CA ASN A 136 -7.07 -10.69 -19.27
C ASN A 136 -8.07 -11.73 -18.74
N ARG A 137 -7.73 -12.45 -17.69
CA ARG A 137 -8.63 -13.38 -17.01
C ARG A 137 -9.88 -12.67 -16.47
N LEU A 138 -9.70 -11.57 -15.76
CA LEU A 138 -10.82 -10.81 -15.18
C LEU A 138 -11.71 -10.19 -16.23
N LYS A 139 -11.13 -9.59 -17.27
CA LYS A 139 -11.89 -9.01 -18.40
C LYS A 139 -12.57 -10.08 -19.26
N GLY A 140 -11.91 -11.21 -19.47
CA GLY A 140 -12.48 -12.35 -20.19
C GLY A 140 -13.67 -12.99 -19.49
N ALA A 141 -13.63 -13.11 -18.17
CA ALA A 141 -14.76 -13.62 -17.38
C ALA A 141 -15.99 -12.69 -17.43
N SER A 142 -15.81 -11.40 -17.71
CA SER A 142 -16.89 -10.43 -17.90
C SER A 142 -17.68 -10.65 -19.20
N LYS A 143 -17.08 -11.29 -20.21
CA LYS A 143 -17.71 -11.54 -21.52
C LYS A 143 -18.55 -12.81 -21.60
N LYS A 144 -18.49 -13.66 -20.56
CA LYS A 144 -19.19 -14.97 -20.49
C LYS A 144 -20.41 -14.96 -19.57
N GLY A 145 -20.78 -13.79 -19.04
CA GLY A 145 -21.95 -13.63 -18.16
C GLY A 145 -23.25 -13.37 -18.89
#